data_15b66c26200298e1ebddba6353dae346
#
_entry.id   15b66c26200298e1ebddba6353dae346
#
_cell.length_a   1.000
_cell.length_b   1.000
_cell.length_c   1.000
_cell.angle_alpha   90.00
_cell.angle_beta   90.00
_cell.angle_gamma   90.00
#
_symmetry.space_group_name_H-M   'P 1'
#
loop_
_entity.id
_entity.type
_entity.pdbx_description
1 polymer ?
#
loop_
_entity_poly.entity_id
_entity_poly.type
_entity_poly.pdbx_seq_one_letter_code
_entity_poly.pdbx_strand_id
1 'polypeptide(L)'
;RDDVESRGLGDVYKRQTNKNSNSVMKTHLLALCILLGSFLSITFAYGDDIPAHGKWDDERYRSIHVLPPTLSIEGNILSVHFTEALNDLTIRIMDHAGNIMYENILSGETGDIINIPLDGIETDTYQAVLIHKLGWLVGEFEIK
;
A
#
# COMPACT_ATOMS: atom_id res chain seq x y z
N ARG A 1 -11.84 69.07 -43.71
CA ARG A 1 -13.05 68.94 -42.87
C ARG A 1 -13.57 67.52 -43.07
N ASP A 2 -13.55 66.70 -42.01
CA ASP A 2 -14.02 65.33 -41.89
C ASP A 2 -12.92 64.24 -41.75
N ASP A 3 -12.23 64.29 -40.61
CA ASP A 3 -11.38 63.17 -40.18
C ASP A 3 -11.44 63.01 -38.66
N VAL A 4 -12.64 62.67 -38.11
CA VAL A 4 -12.79 62.45 -36.64
C VAL A 4 -13.73 61.28 -36.30
N GLU A 5 -13.83 60.20 -37.08
CA GLU A 5 -14.73 59.12 -36.67
C GLU A 5 -14.19 57.69 -36.87
N SER A 6 -12.91 57.45 -36.68
CA SER A 6 -12.41 56.06 -36.82
C SER A 6 -11.55 55.53 -35.67
N ARG A 7 -11.52 56.19 -34.49
CA ARG A 7 -10.62 55.79 -33.38
C ARG A 7 -11.32 55.06 -32.23
N GLY A 8 -12.62 54.84 -32.26
CA GLY A 8 -13.37 54.29 -31.11
C GLY A 8 -13.67 52.81 -31.14
N LEU A 9 -13.61 52.14 -32.30
CA LEU A 9 -14.08 50.75 -32.41
C LEU A 9 -13.00 49.68 -32.20
N GLY A 10 -11.72 50.04 -32.37
CA GLY A 10 -10.59 49.10 -32.19
C GLY A 10 -10.29 48.76 -30.75
N ASP A 11 -10.49 49.67 -29.83
CA ASP A 11 -10.15 49.46 -28.40
C ASP A 11 -11.17 48.63 -27.62
N VAL A 12 -12.41 48.60 -28.05
CA VAL A 12 -13.47 47.82 -27.41
C VAL A 12 -13.28 46.32 -27.68
N TYR A 13 -12.89 45.96 -28.89
CA TYR A 13 -12.63 44.54 -29.25
C TYR A 13 -11.35 43.99 -28.62
N LYS A 14 -10.33 44.79 -28.43
CA LYS A 14 -9.08 44.34 -27.73
C LYS A 14 -9.30 44.08 -26.24
N ARG A 15 -10.19 44.79 -25.59
CA ARG A 15 -10.53 44.54 -24.16
C ARG A 15 -11.36 43.29 -23.93
N GLN A 16 -12.21 42.95 -24.90
CA GLN A 16 -13.10 41.77 -24.74
C GLN A 16 -12.36 40.43 -24.96
N THR A 17 -11.44 40.38 -25.92
CA THR A 17 -10.64 39.16 -26.16
C THR A 17 -9.64 38.87 -25.04
N ASN A 18 -9.12 39.88 -24.37
CA ASN A 18 -8.16 39.68 -23.27
C ASN A 18 -8.85 39.19 -21.96
N LYS A 19 -10.12 39.52 -21.76
CA LYS A 19 -10.87 39.08 -20.57
C LYS A 19 -11.32 37.63 -20.65
N ASN A 20 -11.63 37.11 -21.83
CA ASN A 20 -12.01 35.72 -22.05
C ASN A 20 -10.80 34.78 -22.01
N SER A 21 -9.65 35.18 -22.51
CA SER A 21 -8.41 34.42 -22.48
C SER A 21 -7.95 34.14 -21.03
N ASN A 22 -8.04 35.15 -20.15
CA ASN A 22 -7.65 34.99 -18.74
C ASN A 22 -8.64 34.12 -17.94
N SER A 23 -9.91 34.06 -18.31
CA SER A 23 -10.93 33.22 -17.68
C SER A 23 -10.71 31.76 -18.04
N VAL A 24 -10.49 31.45 -19.31
CA VAL A 24 -10.24 30.08 -19.80
C VAL A 24 -8.93 29.53 -19.22
N MET A 25 -7.88 30.34 -19.15
CA MET A 25 -6.60 29.94 -18.59
C MET A 25 -6.69 29.64 -17.08
N LYS A 26 -7.49 30.40 -16.32
CA LYS A 26 -7.75 30.13 -14.89
C LYS A 26 -8.53 28.85 -14.67
N THR A 27 -9.53 28.55 -15.51
CA THR A 27 -10.29 27.30 -15.42
C THR A 27 -9.45 26.07 -15.74
N HIS A 28 -8.56 26.14 -16.72
CA HIS A 28 -7.64 25.05 -17.04
C HIS A 28 -6.59 24.84 -15.94
N LEU A 29 -6.08 25.92 -15.35
CA LEU A 29 -5.14 25.83 -14.23
C LEU A 29 -5.81 25.20 -12.99
N LEU A 30 -7.06 25.55 -12.72
CA LEU A 30 -7.83 25.00 -11.59
C LEU A 30 -8.13 23.52 -11.83
N ALA A 31 -8.51 23.12 -13.04
CA ALA A 31 -8.72 21.73 -13.41
C ALA A 31 -7.42 20.91 -13.30
N LEU A 32 -6.28 21.48 -13.71
CA LEU A 32 -4.97 20.83 -13.57
C LEU A 32 -4.58 20.65 -12.11
N CYS A 33 -4.85 21.62 -11.24
CA CYS A 33 -4.59 21.51 -9.80
C CYS A 33 -5.47 20.46 -9.13
N ILE A 34 -6.73 20.30 -9.54
CA ILE A 34 -7.62 19.25 -9.02
C ILE A 34 -7.14 17.88 -9.49
N LEU A 35 -6.69 17.75 -10.74
CA LEU A 35 -6.17 16.50 -11.28
C LEU A 35 -4.85 16.10 -10.61
N LEU A 36 -3.94 17.02 -10.38
CA LEU A 36 -2.71 16.79 -9.63
C LEU A 36 -2.96 16.50 -8.15
N GLY A 37 -3.95 17.16 -7.53
CA GLY A 37 -4.34 16.92 -6.14
C GLY A 37 -4.91 15.52 -5.91
N SER A 38 -5.65 14.96 -6.89
CA SER A 38 -6.21 13.61 -6.77
C SER A 38 -5.14 12.50 -6.91
N PHE A 39 -4.02 12.76 -7.57
CA PHE A 39 -2.90 11.81 -7.64
C PHE A 39 -2.05 11.75 -6.36
N LEU A 40 -2.09 12.81 -5.53
CA LEU A 40 -1.33 12.86 -4.26
C LEU A 40 -2.05 12.15 -3.10
N SER A 41 -3.28 11.67 -3.31
CA SER A 41 -4.07 10.95 -2.30
C SER A 41 -3.93 9.43 -2.40
N ILE A 42 -2.88 8.90 -3.03
CA ILE A 42 -2.52 7.50 -2.88
C ILE A 42 -1.94 7.37 -1.46
N THR A 43 -2.82 7.29 -0.48
CA THR A 43 -2.45 6.74 0.81
C THR A 43 -2.17 5.27 0.55
N PHE A 44 -0.89 4.90 0.56
CA PHE A 44 -0.53 3.51 0.79
C PHE A 44 -1.07 3.17 2.17
N ALA A 45 -2.18 2.44 2.22
CA ALA A 45 -2.60 1.81 3.45
C ALA A 45 -1.50 0.77 3.76
N TYR A 46 -0.59 1.13 4.64
CA TYR A 46 0.29 0.16 5.27
C TYR A 46 -0.58 -0.57 6.28
N GLY A 47 -0.72 -1.88 6.11
CA GLY A 47 -1.30 -2.71 7.15
C GLY A 47 -0.54 -2.56 8.46
N ASP A 48 -1.20 -2.81 9.57
CA ASP A 48 -0.56 -2.83 10.89
C ASP A 48 0.50 -3.93 10.91
N ASP A 49 1.76 -3.59 11.20
CA ASP A 49 2.85 -4.56 11.34
C ASP A 49 2.57 -5.50 12.51
N ILE A 50 2.69 -6.80 12.27
CA ILE A 50 2.55 -7.83 13.28
C ILE A 50 3.94 -8.15 13.82
N PRO A 51 4.26 -7.79 15.07
CA PRO A 51 5.52 -8.16 15.67
C PRO A 51 5.59 -9.68 15.85
N ALA A 52 6.47 -10.31 15.11
CA ALA A 52 6.72 -11.76 15.20
C ALA A 52 7.97 -12.04 16.02
N HIS A 53 7.92 -13.06 16.84
CA HIS A 53 9.02 -13.50 17.69
C HIS A 53 9.20 -15.03 17.59
N GLY A 54 10.41 -15.50 17.81
CA GLY A 54 10.71 -16.91 17.68
C GLY A 54 12.19 -17.19 17.52
N LYS A 55 12.52 -18.32 16.92
CA LYS A 55 13.90 -18.70 16.57
C LYS A 55 13.99 -18.77 15.06
N TRP A 56 14.91 -17.99 14.50
CA TRP A 56 15.13 -17.95 13.07
C TRP A 56 16.64 -17.87 12.80
N ASP A 57 17.15 -18.79 11.94
CA ASP A 57 18.56 -18.87 11.52
C ASP A 57 19.56 -18.80 12.70
N ASP A 58 19.29 -19.54 13.76
CA ASP A 58 20.07 -19.57 15.03
C ASP A 58 21.39 -20.37 14.89
N GLU A 59 21.79 -20.75 13.68
CA GLU A 59 23.06 -21.45 13.48
C GLU A 59 24.25 -20.49 13.58
N ARG A 60 24.86 -20.44 14.74
CA ARG A 60 26.03 -19.62 15.13
C ARG A 60 27.28 -19.76 14.27
N TYR A 61 27.25 -20.57 13.22
CA TYR A 61 28.37 -20.90 12.36
C TYR A 61 28.22 -20.48 10.89
N ARG A 62 27.14 -19.82 10.53
CA ARG A 62 26.95 -19.30 9.17
C ARG A 62 27.38 -17.84 9.08
N SER A 63 28.20 -17.56 8.08
CA SER A 63 28.64 -16.19 7.77
C SER A 63 27.58 -15.34 7.08
N ILE A 64 26.45 -15.92 6.69
CA ILE A 64 25.31 -15.25 6.04
C ILE A 64 24.06 -15.61 6.84
N HIS A 65 23.45 -14.62 7.47
CA HIS A 65 22.18 -14.75 8.16
C HIS A 65 21.03 -14.46 7.18
N VAL A 66 20.09 -15.38 7.08
CA VAL A 66 18.86 -15.18 6.31
C VAL A 66 17.85 -14.44 7.16
N LEU A 67 17.45 -13.26 6.72
CA LEU A 67 16.46 -12.46 7.44
C LEU A 67 15.06 -13.12 7.40
N PRO A 68 14.34 -13.09 8.52
CA PRO A 68 13.01 -13.65 8.58
C PRO A 68 12.01 -12.84 7.75
N PRO A 69 10.97 -13.47 7.23
CA PRO A 69 9.84 -12.75 6.64
C PRO A 69 9.12 -11.93 7.70
N THR A 70 8.47 -10.85 7.28
CA THR A 70 7.65 -10.00 8.15
C THR A 70 6.16 -10.18 7.83
N LEU A 71 5.31 -9.86 8.79
CA LEU A 71 3.86 -9.99 8.71
C LEU A 71 3.20 -8.64 8.91
N SER A 72 2.12 -8.40 8.17
CA SER A 72 1.23 -7.26 8.40
C SER A 72 -0.22 -7.64 8.18
N ILE A 73 -1.14 -6.92 8.81
CA ILE A 73 -2.59 -7.14 8.68
C ILE A 73 -3.28 -5.84 8.24
N GLU A 74 -4.13 -5.93 7.24
CA GLU A 74 -4.97 -4.83 6.79
C GLU A 74 -6.43 -5.34 6.67
N GLY A 75 -7.27 -4.94 7.62
CA GLY A 75 -8.62 -5.47 7.74
C GLY A 75 -8.60 -6.99 7.96
N ASN A 76 -9.05 -7.75 6.96
CA ASN A 76 -9.04 -9.21 6.94
C ASN A 76 -8.02 -9.82 5.96
N ILE A 77 -7.01 -9.05 5.54
CA ILE A 77 -5.94 -9.53 4.67
C ILE A 77 -4.64 -9.59 5.46
N LEU A 78 -4.14 -10.79 5.68
CA LEU A 78 -2.81 -11.02 6.24
C LEU A 78 -1.79 -11.05 5.11
N SER A 79 -0.74 -10.23 5.22
CA SER A 79 0.34 -10.15 4.23
C SER A 79 1.63 -10.72 4.78
N VAL A 80 2.26 -11.60 4.03
CA VAL A 80 3.59 -12.15 4.30
C VAL A 80 4.58 -11.48 3.37
N HIS A 81 5.54 -10.75 3.91
CA HIS A 81 6.58 -10.04 3.16
C HIS A 81 7.87 -10.83 3.20
N PHE A 82 8.36 -11.25 2.06
CA PHE A 82 9.62 -11.98 1.91
C PHE A 82 10.79 -11.01 1.88
N THR A 83 11.52 -10.90 2.98
CA THR A 83 12.76 -10.10 3.05
C THR A 83 13.89 -10.72 2.24
N GLU A 84 13.88 -12.03 2.12
CA GLU A 84 14.79 -12.82 1.28
C GLU A 84 14.03 -13.97 0.62
N ALA A 85 14.62 -14.55 -0.44
CA ALA A 85 14.03 -15.68 -1.15
C ALA A 85 13.91 -16.91 -0.23
N LEU A 86 12.71 -17.43 -0.05
CA LEU A 86 12.40 -18.60 0.75
C LEU A 86 11.48 -19.55 0.00
N ASN A 87 11.74 -20.84 0.12
CA ASN A 87 10.88 -21.92 -0.37
C ASN A 87 10.36 -22.74 0.82
N ASP A 88 9.18 -23.32 0.66
CA ASP A 88 8.58 -24.22 1.65
C ASP A 88 8.34 -23.58 3.03
N LEU A 89 7.98 -22.29 3.05
CA LEU A 89 7.54 -21.59 4.26
C LEU A 89 6.12 -22.01 4.59
N THR A 90 5.92 -22.76 5.65
CA THR A 90 4.57 -23.10 6.14
C THR A 90 4.02 -21.97 6.97
N ILE A 91 2.82 -21.47 6.63
CA ILE A 91 2.06 -20.54 7.46
C ILE A 91 0.85 -21.27 8.05
N ARG A 92 0.61 -21.07 9.34
CA ARG A 92 -0.60 -21.51 10.05
C ARG A 92 -1.24 -20.33 10.75
N ILE A 93 -2.55 -20.22 10.65
CA ILE A 93 -3.35 -19.28 11.43
C ILE A 93 -4.16 -20.09 12.41
N MET A 94 -4.02 -19.77 13.69
CA MET A 94 -4.67 -20.48 14.78
C MET A 94 -5.48 -19.52 15.63
N ASP A 95 -6.60 -20.02 16.16
CA ASP A 95 -7.37 -19.34 17.20
C ASP A 95 -6.69 -19.44 18.57
N HIS A 96 -7.23 -18.77 19.57
CA HIS A 96 -6.72 -18.79 20.94
C HIS A 96 -6.85 -20.18 21.62
N ALA A 97 -7.67 -21.09 21.08
CA ALA A 97 -7.79 -22.47 21.56
C ALA A 97 -6.76 -23.42 20.90
N GLY A 98 -5.99 -22.91 19.91
CA GLY A 98 -5.01 -23.67 19.16
C GLY A 98 -5.56 -24.42 17.96
N ASN A 99 -6.82 -24.17 17.55
CA ASN A 99 -7.37 -24.76 16.36
C ASN A 99 -6.80 -24.08 15.13
N ILE A 100 -6.41 -24.87 14.12
CA ILE A 100 -5.89 -24.35 12.85
C ILE A 100 -7.07 -23.91 11.99
N MET A 101 -7.14 -22.60 11.71
CA MET A 101 -8.14 -21.98 10.86
C MET A 101 -7.70 -21.95 9.42
N TYR A 102 -6.39 -21.84 9.18
CA TYR A 102 -5.78 -21.81 7.85
C TYR A 102 -4.36 -22.39 7.90
N GLU A 103 -3.99 -23.13 6.87
CA GLU A 103 -2.62 -23.62 6.68
C GLU A 103 -2.27 -23.63 5.18
N ASN A 104 -1.09 -23.17 4.84
CA ASN A 104 -0.58 -23.21 3.47
C ASN A 104 0.95 -23.25 3.47
N ILE A 105 1.54 -23.63 2.33
CA ILE A 105 2.97 -23.58 2.07
C ILE A 105 3.22 -22.48 1.04
N LEU A 106 4.07 -21.54 1.38
CA LEU A 106 4.41 -20.37 0.59
C LEU A 106 5.84 -20.45 0.09
N SER A 107 6.09 -19.89 -1.08
CA SER A 107 7.42 -19.64 -1.60
C SER A 107 7.44 -18.27 -2.24
N GLY A 108 8.51 -17.51 -2.05
CA GLY A 108 8.62 -16.16 -2.59
C GLY A 108 10.08 -15.75 -2.76
N GLU A 109 10.28 -14.81 -3.68
CA GLU A 109 11.55 -14.14 -3.91
C GLU A 109 11.71 -12.92 -2.98
N THR A 110 12.91 -12.38 -2.92
CA THR A 110 13.18 -11.15 -2.14
C THR A 110 12.29 -10.00 -2.58
N GLY A 111 11.52 -9.44 -1.66
CA GLY A 111 10.59 -8.33 -1.89
C GLY A 111 9.16 -8.77 -2.28
N ASP A 112 8.91 -10.06 -2.44
CA ASP A 112 7.56 -10.55 -2.71
C ASP A 112 6.64 -10.36 -1.49
N ILE A 113 5.36 -10.10 -1.79
CA ILE A 113 4.29 -9.98 -0.80
C ILE A 113 3.19 -10.97 -1.18
N ILE A 114 2.90 -11.89 -0.29
CA ILE A 114 1.79 -12.84 -0.47
C ILE A 114 0.65 -12.44 0.45
N ASN A 115 -0.50 -12.12 -0.15
CA ASN A 115 -1.71 -11.73 0.55
C ASN A 115 -2.60 -12.95 0.78
N ILE A 116 -3.01 -13.15 2.02
CA ILE A 116 -3.87 -14.24 2.46
C ILE A 116 -5.19 -13.63 2.94
N PRO A 117 -6.27 -13.76 2.15
CA PRO A 117 -7.58 -13.31 2.59
C PRO A 117 -8.10 -14.23 3.72
N LEU A 118 -8.56 -13.62 4.80
CA LEU A 118 -9.12 -14.29 5.97
C LEU A 118 -10.66 -14.18 5.98
N ASP A 119 -11.26 -14.26 4.79
CA ASP A 119 -12.70 -14.14 4.64
C ASP A 119 -13.45 -15.27 5.35
N GLY A 120 -14.46 -14.91 6.14
CA GLY A 120 -15.25 -15.88 6.90
C GLY A 120 -14.64 -16.30 8.23
N ILE A 121 -13.50 -15.72 8.61
CA ILE A 121 -12.96 -15.86 9.97
C ILE A 121 -13.61 -14.76 10.83
N GLU A 122 -14.05 -15.14 12.03
CA GLU A 122 -14.75 -14.24 12.96
C GLU A 122 -13.80 -13.16 13.50
N THR A 123 -14.39 -12.05 13.98
CA THR A 123 -13.64 -11.00 14.68
C THR A 123 -13.11 -11.55 16.01
N ASP A 124 -11.80 -11.73 16.13
CA ASP A 124 -11.11 -12.23 17.31
C ASP A 124 -9.59 -12.03 17.18
N THR A 125 -8.86 -12.46 18.18
CA THR A 125 -7.39 -12.51 18.20
C THR A 125 -6.90 -13.87 17.70
N TYR A 126 -5.96 -13.82 16.76
CA TYR A 126 -5.38 -15.00 16.10
C TYR A 126 -3.86 -14.98 16.20
N GLN A 127 -3.27 -16.15 16.03
CA GLN A 127 -1.83 -16.32 15.92
C GLN A 127 -1.44 -16.78 14.52
N ALA A 128 -0.51 -16.05 13.88
CA ALA A 128 0.16 -16.49 12.66
C ALA A 128 1.48 -17.16 13.03
N VAL A 129 1.61 -18.45 12.71
CA VAL A 129 2.82 -19.23 12.95
C VAL A 129 3.51 -19.50 11.62
N LEU A 130 4.74 -19.05 11.47
CA LEU A 130 5.60 -19.34 10.33
C LEU A 130 6.58 -20.43 10.71
N ILE A 131 6.67 -21.48 9.90
CA ILE A 131 7.54 -22.64 10.12
C ILE A 131 8.38 -22.87 8.87
N HIS A 132 9.69 -22.92 9.03
CA HIS A 132 10.63 -23.19 7.96
C HIS A 132 11.81 -24.04 8.49
N LYS A 133 12.62 -24.61 7.61
CA LYS A 133 13.85 -25.33 8.00
C LYS A 133 14.87 -24.46 8.78
N LEU A 134 14.78 -23.13 8.61
CA LEU A 134 15.63 -22.16 9.34
C LEU A 134 15.08 -21.84 10.73
N GLY A 135 13.82 -22.17 11.03
CA GLY A 135 13.24 -21.89 12.33
C GLY A 135 11.75 -21.68 12.30
N TRP A 136 11.25 -20.95 13.29
CA TRP A 136 9.84 -20.62 13.44
C TRP A 136 9.67 -19.22 14.02
N LEU A 137 8.54 -18.60 13.66
CA LEU A 137 8.09 -17.30 14.17
C LEU A 137 6.62 -17.38 14.53
N VAL A 138 6.22 -16.62 15.54
CA VAL A 138 4.82 -16.45 15.95
C VAL A 138 4.53 -14.97 16.08
N GLY A 139 3.51 -14.50 15.40
CA GLY A 139 2.94 -13.16 15.54
C GLY A 139 1.48 -13.25 15.95
N GLU A 140 1.02 -12.33 16.81
CA GLU A 140 -0.36 -12.22 17.24
C GLU A 140 -1.01 -11.01 16.56
N PHE A 141 -2.25 -11.18 16.08
CA PHE A 141 -3.00 -10.12 15.40
C PHE A 141 -4.50 -10.24 15.67
N GLU A 142 -5.20 -9.14 15.45
CA GLU A 142 -6.65 -9.04 15.67
C GLU A 142 -7.36 -8.76 14.34
N ILE A 143 -8.44 -9.50 14.07
CA ILE A 143 -9.37 -9.19 12.99
C ILE A 143 -10.50 -8.35 13.59
N LYS A 144 -10.74 -7.16 13.00
CA LYS A 144 -11.71 -6.17 13.50
C LYS A 144 -12.99 -6.17 12.70
#